data_8fcf77f170a956b5cb9e3c8131cfd446
#
_entry.id   8fcf77f170a956b5cb9e3c8131cfd446
#
_cell.length_a   1.000
_cell.length_b   1.000
_cell.length_c   1.000
_cell.angle_alpha   90.00
_cell.angle_beta   90.00
_cell.angle_gamma   90.00
#
_symmetry.space_group_name_H-M   'P 1'
#
loop_
_entity.id
_entity.type
_entity.pdbx_description
1 polymer ?
#
loop_
_entity_poly.entity_id
_entity_poly.type
_entity_poly.pdbx_seq_one_letter_code
_entity_poly.pdbx_strand_id
1 'polypeptide(L)'
;MAMEAPETKGAVESPVAWLNGALLPLAEAAVSPLDRGFQYGDGLFETLRADRGRVCYLDRHLRRLTGSARHLRLPAAFLEALPWAEIVAELLRRNHLEASIARLKVLVTRGCAVALGLPEVERPTVLVTAAPYRSPSPEDYLRGWSVHLGAPGFTSPLAAHKSLNYLIFLAARQEALERGKDEAILVAADGRLCETAAGSLLFYRAGTWLHPLQPLQLPGITLGRAVELLQDQGCSVQSLPITVSDLDRLDGAWILNSLIGIMPIREIDGRMLSIIQPDLIAAIRGRLLIGG
;
A
#
# COMPACT_ATOMS: atom_id res chain seq x y z
N MET A 1 34.69 5.20 -48.23
CA MET A 1 34.01 6.01 -47.22
C MET A 1 33.38 5.05 -46.23
N ALA A 2 34.08 4.76 -45.15
CA ALA A 2 33.64 3.80 -44.14
C ALA A 2 32.57 4.49 -43.25
N MET A 3 31.38 3.88 -43.17
CA MET A 3 30.34 4.31 -42.22
C MET A 3 30.78 3.89 -40.82
N GLU A 4 31.05 4.88 -39.96
CA GLU A 4 31.24 4.65 -38.52
C GLU A 4 29.90 4.13 -37.92
N ALA A 5 29.99 3.01 -37.20
CA ALA A 5 28.91 2.48 -36.42
C ALA A 5 28.57 3.46 -35.27
N PRO A 6 27.28 3.64 -34.92
CA PRO A 6 26.91 4.54 -33.83
C PRO A 6 27.41 3.99 -32.51
N GLU A 7 28.02 4.87 -31.72
CA GLU A 7 28.48 4.62 -30.36
C GLU A 7 27.35 4.02 -29.51
N THR A 8 27.66 2.91 -28.86
CA THR A 8 26.79 2.24 -27.88
C THR A 8 26.48 3.22 -26.75
N LYS A 9 25.21 3.68 -26.69
CA LYS A 9 24.65 4.33 -25.50
C LYS A 9 24.96 3.42 -24.30
N GLY A 10 25.55 4.03 -23.24
CA GLY A 10 25.99 3.35 -22.04
C GLY A 10 24.96 2.31 -21.57
N ALA A 11 25.45 1.13 -21.23
CA ALA A 11 24.65 0.02 -20.70
C ALA A 11 23.85 0.55 -19.48
N VAL A 12 22.52 0.62 -19.61
CA VAL A 12 21.65 0.86 -18.47
C VAL A 12 21.87 -0.29 -17.52
N GLU A 13 22.50 -0.04 -16.37
CA GLU A 13 22.70 -1.08 -15.36
C GLU A 13 21.34 -1.73 -15.05
N SER A 14 21.29 -3.05 -15.12
CA SER A 14 20.06 -3.80 -14.81
C SER A 14 19.64 -3.53 -13.37
N PRO A 15 18.34 -3.29 -13.10
CA PRO A 15 17.88 -3.06 -11.75
C PRO A 15 18.22 -4.24 -10.85
N VAL A 16 18.49 -3.97 -9.57
CA VAL A 16 18.81 -4.98 -8.57
C VAL A 16 17.67 -5.18 -7.59
N ALA A 17 17.59 -6.40 -7.04
CA ALA A 17 16.73 -6.76 -5.92
C ALA A 17 17.58 -7.27 -4.75
N TRP A 18 17.06 -7.17 -3.53
CA TRP A 18 17.62 -7.85 -2.37
C TRP A 18 16.78 -9.11 -2.11
N LEU A 19 17.42 -10.27 -2.16
CA LEU A 19 16.79 -11.57 -1.94
C LEU A 19 17.60 -12.37 -0.91
N ASN A 20 17.00 -12.68 0.24
CA ASN A 20 17.54 -13.56 1.27
C ASN A 20 18.98 -13.23 1.71
N GLY A 21 19.35 -11.97 1.82
CA GLY A 21 20.68 -11.53 2.26
C GLY A 21 21.62 -11.11 1.11
N ALA A 22 21.24 -11.27 -0.14
CA ALA A 22 22.07 -10.92 -1.29
C ALA A 22 21.41 -9.85 -2.19
N LEU A 23 22.20 -8.92 -2.69
CA LEU A 23 21.82 -8.04 -3.80
C LEU A 23 22.15 -8.74 -5.12
N LEU A 24 21.14 -8.93 -5.94
CA LEU A 24 21.21 -9.66 -7.22
C LEU A 24 20.61 -8.79 -8.34
N PRO A 25 21.09 -8.93 -9.57
CA PRO A 25 20.33 -8.42 -10.72
C PRO A 25 18.88 -8.93 -10.64
N LEU A 26 17.91 -8.06 -10.87
CA LEU A 26 16.49 -8.42 -10.72
C LEU A 26 16.09 -9.62 -11.59
N ALA A 27 16.71 -9.76 -12.75
CA ALA A 27 16.50 -10.90 -13.65
C ALA A 27 17.02 -12.24 -13.10
N GLU A 28 17.95 -12.20 -12.12
CA GLU A 28 18.54 -13.37 -11.48
C GLU A 28 17.89 -13.69 -10.11
N ALA A 29 17.04 -12.78 -9.61
CA ALA A 29 16.34 -12.95 -8.33
C ALA A 29 15.24 -14.01 -8.46
N ALA A 30 15.61 -15.28 -8.36
CA ALA A 30 14.72 -16.43 -8.52
C ALA A 30 14.19 -16.93 -7.17
N VAL A 31 12.89 -17.14 -7.08
CA VAL A 31 12.21 -17.80 -5.97
C VAL A 31 11.83 -19.21 -6.38
N SER A 32 12.03 -20.18 -5.48
CA SER A 32 11.71 -21.59 -5.74
C SER A 32 10.23 -21.76 -6.13
N PRO A 33 9.90 -22.61 -7.13
CA PRO A 33 8.52 -22.99 -7.42
C PRO A 33 7.84 -23.74 -6.26
N LEU A 34 8.63 -24.24 -5.29
CA LEU A 34 8.14 -24.87 -4.07
C LEU A 34 7.92 -23.86 -2.92
N ASP A 35 8.19 -22.58 -3.15
CA ASP A 35 7.91 -21.54 -2.16
C ASP A 35 6.39 -21.43 -1.92
N ARG A 36 6.00 -21.45 -0.66
CA ARG A 36 4.59 -21.43 -0.27
C ARG A 36 3.89 -20.11 -0.59
N GLY A 37 4.65 -19.02 -0.69
CA GLY A 37 4.12 -17.75 -1.20
C GLY A 37 3.66 -17.87 -2.64
N PHE A 38 4.41 -18.57 -3.48
CA PHE A 38 4.05 -18.85 -4.87
C PHE A 38 2.88 -19.85 -4.97
N GLN A 39 2.88 -20.91 -4.16
CA GLN A 39 1.87 -21.97 -4.24
C GLN A 39 0.53 -21.60 -3.60
N TYR A 40 0.55 -20.86 -2.48
CA TYR A 40 -0.64 -20.66 -1.63
C TYR A 40 -0.90 -19.19 -1.25
N GLY A 41 -0.05 -18.26 -1.65
CA GLY A 41 -0.08 -16.90 -1.10
C GLY A 41 0.29 -16.84 0.39
N ASP A 42 1.02 -17.85 0.90
CA ASP A 42 1.42 -17.95 2.32
C ASP A 42 2.57 -16.97 2.60
N GLY A 43 2.18 -15.73 2.83
CA GLY A 43 3.11 -14.64 3.03
C GLY A 43 2.45 -13.28 3.19
N LEU A 44 3.28 -12.28 3.38
CA LEU A 44 2.93 -10.89 3.63
C LEU A 44 3.68 -9.97 2.68
N PHE A 45 3.18 -8.76 2.49
CA PHE A 45 3.93 -7.75 1.78
C PHE A 45 3.75 -6.36 2.40
N GLU A 46 4.71 -5.48 2.14
CA GLU A 46 4.61 -4.06 2.40
C GLU A 46 4.90 -3.27 1.13
N THR A 47 4.30 -2.10 1.04
CA THR A 47 4.57 -1.13 -0.03
C THR A 47 4.90 0.20 0.62
N LEU A 48 6.12 0.67 0.41
CA LEU A 48 6.63 1.89 1.00
C LEU A 48 6.96 2.91 -0.10
N ARG A 49 6.84 4.18 0.25
CA ARG A 49 7.36 5.28 -0.54
C ARG A 49 8.75 5.65 -0.03
N ALA A 50 9.66 5.89 -0.95
CA ALA A 50 10.87 6.64 -0.67
C ALA A 50 10.81 7.97 -1.45
N ASP A 51 11.30 9.04 -0.83
CA ASP A 51 11.44 10.34 -1.46
C ASP A 51 12.84 10.86 -1.16
N ARG A 52 13.63 11.09 -2.23
CA ARG A 52 15.02 11.55 -2.13
C ARG A 52 15.85 10.74 -1.14
N GLY A 53 15.83 9.42 -1.29
CA GLY A 53 16.58 8.47 -0.47
C GLY A 53 15.98 8.18 0.92
N ARG A 54 14.95 8.92 1.36
CA ARG A 54 14.30 8.71 2.67
C ARG A 54 13.07 7.84 2.51
N VAL A 55 13.03 6.71 3.23
CA VAL A 55 11.87 5.82 3.26
C VAL A 55 10.85 6.34 4.27
N CYS A 56 9.62 6.60 3.79
CA CYS A 56 8.56 7.13 4.64
C CYS A 56 8.05 6.06 5.62
N TYR A 57 8.06 6.36 6.91
CA TYR A 57 7.46 5.53 7.98
C TYR A 57 7.95 4.07 8.01
N LEU A 58 9.22 3.83 7.67
CA LEU A 58 9.82 2.48 7.65
C LEU A 58 9.47 1.69 8.91
N ASP A 59 9.69 2.26 10.10
CA ASP A 59 9.44 1.59 11.38
C ASP A 59 7.96 1.20 11.59
N ARG A 60 7.02 2.02 11.11
CA ARG A 60 5.58 1.69 11.20
C ARG A 60 5.23 0.52 10.27
N HIS A 61 5.80 0.49 9.06
CA HIS A 61 5.65 -0.61 8.12
C HIS A 61 6.24 -1.91 8.68
N LEU A 62 7.43 -1.86 9.23
CA LEU A 62 8.09 -3.03 9.83
C LEU A 62 7.34 -3.56 11.05
N ARG A 63 6.84 -2.69 11.94
CA ARG A 63 5.99 -3.11 13.06
C ARG A 63 4.71 -3.81 12.60
N ARG A 64 4.06 -3.32 11.55
CA ARG A 64 2.88 -3.98 10.99
C ARG A 64 3.24 -5.33 10.37
N LEU A 65 4.31 -5.39 9.60
CA LEU A 65 4.82 -6.62 8.99
C LEU A 65 5.11 -7.69 10.05
N THR A 66 5.89 -7.34 11.08
CA THR A 66 6.28 -8.30 12.14
C THR A 66 5.12 -8.68 13.04
N GLY A 67 4.18 -7.76 13.31
CA GLY A 67 2.92 -8.07 14.01
C GLY A 67 2.08 -9.08 13.23
N SER A 68 1.94 -8.90 11.93
CA SER A 68 1.24 -9.84 11.05
C SER A 68 2.00 -11.16 10.91
N ALA A 69 3.34 -11.12 10.86
CA ALA A 69 4.19 -12.32 10.82
C ALA A 69 3.95 -13.21 12.06
N ARG A 70 3.91 -12.62 13.25
CA ARG A 70 3.58 -13.38 14.48
C ARG A 70 2.20 -14.04 14.41
N HIS A 71 1.19 -13.31 13.95
CA HIS A 71 -0.17 -13.85 13.81
C HIS A 71 -0.22 -15.04 12.84
N LEU A 72 0.49 -14.96 11.72
CA LEU A 72 0.57 -16.01 10.71
C LEU A 72 1.65 -17.08 11.00
N ARG A 73 2.29 -17.04 12.18
CA ARG A 73 3.38 -17.95 12.55
C ARG A 73 4.55 -17.96 11.56
N LEU A 74 4.83 -16.81 10.96
CA LEU A 74 6.07 -16.57 10.23
C LEU A 74 7.18 -16.19 11.24
N PRO A 75 8.48 -16.42 10.93
CA PRO A 75 9.58 -16.18 11.87
C PRO A 75 9.82 -14.68 12.07
N ALA A 76 9.00 -14.04 12.90
CA ALA A 76 9.04 -12.60 13.15
C ALA A 76 10.39 -12.15 13.72
N ALA A 77 11.02 -12.94 14.60
CA ALA A 77 12.34 -12.63 15.15
C ALA A 77 13.43 -12.54 14.07
N PHE A 78 13.36 -13.39 13.04
CA PHE A 78 14.26 -13.30 11.88
C PHE A 78 14.06 -11.96 11.15
N LEU A 79 12.81 -11.53 10.94
CA LEU A 79 12.50 -10.27 10.27
C LEU A 79 12.95 -9.06 11.11
N GLU A 80 12.83 -9.13 12.43
CA GLU A 80 13.25 -8.07 13.35
C GLU A 80 14.78 -7.91 13.41
N ALA A 81 15.52 -8.99 13.18
CA ALA A 81 16.99 -8.98 13.17
C ALA A 81 17.60 -8.45 11.86
N LEU A 82 16.80 -8.26 10.79
CA LEU A 82 17.32 -7.77 9.52
C LEU A 82 17.69 -6.28 9.62
N PRO A 83 18.81 -5.84 9.04
CA PRO A 83 19.24 -4.45 9.00
C PRO A 83 18.46 -3.69 7.91
N TRP A 84 17.16 -3.46 8.15
CA TRP A 84 16.24 -2.92 7.15
C TRP A 84 16.65 -1.56 6.59
N ALA A 85 17.19 -0.69 7.44
CA ALA A 85 17.61 0.65 7.01
C ALA A 85 18.73 0.56 5.96
N GLU A 86 19.73 -0.31 6.22
CA GLU A 86 20.85 -0.56 5.31
C GLU A 86 20.40 -1.26 4.02
N ILE A 87 19.51 -2.25 4.13
CA ILE A 87 18.96 -2.97 2.96
C ILE A 87 18.25 -1.99 2.02
N VAL A 88 17.36 -1.15 2.53
CA VAL A 88 16.59 -0.24 1.67
C VAL A 88 17.45 0.90 1.13
N ALA A 89 18.41 1.41 1.93
CA ALA A 89 19.33 2.46 1.47
C ALA A 89 20.22 1.96 0.33
N GLU A 90 20.83 0.78 0.52
CA GLU A 90 21.70 0.20 -0.51
C GLU A 90 20.91 -0.17 -1.77
N LEU A 91 19.67 -0.67 -1.62
CA LEU A 91 18.80 -0.96 -2.75
C LEU A 91 18.44 0.29 -3.55
N LEU A 92 18.12 1.41 -2.87
CA LEU A 92 17.86 2.69 -3.52
C LEU A 92 19.11 3.19 -4.26
N ARG A 93 20.27 3.11 -3.62
CA ARG A 93 21.55 3.53 -4.21
C ARG A 93 21.90 2.73 -5.47
N ARG A 94 21.82 1.40 -5.40
CA ARG A 94 22.16 0.49 -6.50
C ARG A 94 21.18 0.62 -7.69
N ASN A 95 19.96 1.08 -7.45
CA ASN A 95 18.96 1.33 -8.48
C ASN A 95 18.93 2.81 -8.93
N HIS A 96 19.86 3.67 -8.47
CA HIS A 96 19.92 5.10 -8.80
C HIS A 96 18.62 5.86 -8.46
N LEU A 97 17.98 5.53 -7.33
CA LEU A 97 16.69 6.07 -6.91
C LEU A 97 16.82 7.09 -5.76
N GLU A 98 18.03 7.44 -5.34
CA GLU A 98 18.29 8.33 -4.20
C GLU A 98 17.82 9.77 -4.42
N ALA A 99 17.75 10.24 -5.66
CA ALA A 99 17.30 11.60 -6.00
C ALA A 99 15.83 11.67 -6.44
N SER A 100 15.12 10.54 -6.48
CA SER A 100 13.78 10.42 -7.06
C SER A 100 12.75 9.91 -6.06
N ILE A 101 11.49 9.89 -6.49
CA ILE A 101 10.44 9.18 -5.76
C ILE A 101 10.46 7.72 -6.20
N ALA A 102 10.52 6.81 -5.23
CA ALA A 102 10.54 5.38 -5.47
C ALA A 102 9.45 4.63 -4.69
N ARG A 103 9.01 3.53 -5.27
CA ARG A 103 8.20 2.52 -4.62
C ARG A 103 9.10 1.37 -4.21
N LEU A 104 9.15 1.11 -2.92
CA LEU A 104 9.74 -0.11 -2.36
C LEU A 104 8.64 -1.14 -2.14
N LYS A 105 8.92 -2.39 -2.44
CA LYS A 105 8.04 -3.51 -2.12
C LYS A 105 8.85 -4.56 -1.36
N VAL A 106 8.37 -4.89 -0.16
CA VAL A 106 8.90 -5.97 0.67
C VAL A 106 7.92 -7.12 0.59
N LEU A 107 8.39 -8.31 0.21
CA LEU A 107 7.61 -9.54 0.22
C LEU A 107 8.29 -10.52 1.18
N VAL A 108 7.47 -11.15 2.01
CA VAL A 108 7.91 -12.18 2.95
C VAL A 108 7.01 -13.38 2.78
N THR A 109 7.57 -14.52 2.42
CA THR A 109 6.84 -15.78 2.37
C THR A 109 7.33 -16.74 3.43
N ARG A 110 6.61 -17.82 3.68
CA ARG A 110 7.10 -18.90 4.54
C ARG A 110 8.31 -19.64 3.96
N GLY A 111 8.62 -19.44 2.68
CA GLY A 111 9.65 -20.24 1.99
C GLY A 111 9.14 -21.63 1.62
N CYS A 112 10.06 -22.56 1.44
CA CYS A 112 9.76 -23.95 1.08
C CYS A 112 9.47 -24.78 2.34
N ALA A 113 8.27 -25.38 2.40
CA ALA A 113 7.91 -26.33 3.44
C ALA A 113 6.86 -27.31 2.89
N VAL A 114 7.03 -28.59 3.20
CA VAL A 114 6.19 -29.68 2.64
C VAL A 114 4.90 -29.89 3.41
N ALA A 115 4.88 -29.58 4.72
CA ALA A 115 3.72 -29.85 5.56
C ALA A 115 2.53 -28.94 5.22
N LEU A 116 1.30 -29.47 5.27
CA LEU A 116 0.06 -28.72 5.23
C LEU A 116 -0.13 -27.89 6.53
N GLY A 117 -0.97 -26.87 6.47
CA GLY A 117 -1.18 -25.94 7.58
C GLY A 117 -0.15 -24.81 7.56
N LEU A 118 0.23 -24.31 8.72
CA LEU A 118 1.20 -23.23 8.91
C LEU A 118 2.44 -23.77 9.64
N PRO A 119 3.33 -24.53 8.94
CA PRO A 119 4.49 -25.11 9.56
C PRO A 119 5.47 -24.03 10.03
N GLU A 120 6.17 -24.29 11.11
CA GLU A 120 7.28 -23.47 11.55
C GLU A 120 8.46 -23.60 10.58
N VAL A 121 9.10 -22.48 10.30
CA VAL A 121 10.30 -22.39 9.44
C VAL A 121 11.29 -21.43 10.09
N GLU A 122 12.57 -21.75 9.95
CA GLU A 122 13.65 -20.90 10.49
C GLU A 122 13.95 -19.73 9.55
N ARG A 123 13.90 -19.97 8.24
CA ARG A 123 14.27 -19.01 7.21
C ARG A 123 13.12 -18.79 6.22
N PRO A 124 12.47 -17.64 6.29
CA PRO A 124 11.48 -17.22 5.31
C PRO A 124 12.18 -16.80 4.01
N THR A 125 11.46 -16.77 2.90
CA THR A 125 11.91 -16.01 1.73
C THR A 125 11.60 -14.55 1.94
N VAL A 126 12.60 -13.69 1.82
CA VAL A 126 12.43 -12.23 1.89
C VAL A 126 12.97 -11.62 0.60
N LEU A 127 12.10 -10.94 -0.13
CA LEU A 127 12.43 -10.21 -1.36
C LEU A 127 12.11 -8.73 -1.18
N VAL A 128 13.09 -7.87 -1.46
CA VAL A 128 12.89 -6.41 -1.49
C VAL A 128 13.22 -5.89 -2.89
N THR A 129 12.30 -5.14 -3.46
CA THR A 129 12.48 -4.49 -4.76
C THR A 129 12.24 -2.99 -4.65
N ALA A 130 12.92 -2.22 -5.50
CA ALA A 130 12.70 -0.79 -5.65
C ALA A 130 12.48 -0.44 -7.12
N ALA A 131 11.56 0.47 -7.39
CA ALA A 131 11.29 0.97 -8.73
C ALA A 131 10.95 2.46 -8.68
N PRO A 132 11.21 3.23 -9.75
CA PRO A 132 10.72 4.59 -9.87
C PRO A 132 9.20 4.64 -9.66
N TYR A 133 8.71 5.67 -8.99
CA TYR A 133 7.28 5.87 -8.81
C TYR A 133 6.86 7.26 -9.29
N ARG A 134 5.86 7.30 -10.16
CA ARG A 134 5.22 8.53 -10.60
C ARG A 134 3.97 8.77 -9.77
N SER A 135 4.00 9.79 -8.94
CA SER A 135 2.81 10.24 -8.19
C SER A 135 1.71 10.73 -9.13
N PRO A 136 0.43 10.68 -8.74
CA PRO A 136 -0.63 11.40 -9.41
C PRO A 136 -0.25 12.87 -9.63
N SER A 137 -0.73 13.47 -10.71
CA SER A 137 -0.44 14.87 -11.01
C SER A 137 -1.16 15.82 -10.04
N PRO A 138 -0.73 17.09 -9.91
CA PRO A 138 -1.47 18.08 -9.13
C PRO A 138 -2.93 18.20 -9.58
N GLU A 139 -3.18 18.10 -10.88
CA GLU A 139 -4.52 18.15 -11.48
C GLU A 139 -5.38 16.95 -11.04
N ASP A 140 -4.79 15.74 -10.92
CA ASP A 140 -5.50 14.56 -10.43
C ASP A 140 -5.96 14.76 -8.98
N TYR A 141 -5.09 15.36 -8.14
CA TYR A 141 -5.43 15.67 -6.75
C TYR A 141 -6.50 16.76 -6.62
N LEU A 142 -6.52 17.75 -7.52
CA LEU A 142 -7.54 18.79 -7.56
C LEU A 142 -8.88 18.23 -8.08
N ARG A 143 -8.83 17.38 -9.09
CA ARG A 143 -10.02 16.73 -9.66
C ARG A 143 -10.63 15.73 -8.70
N GLY A 144 -9.83 15.00 -7.94
CA GLY A 144 -10.24 13.84 -7.15
C GLY A 144 -10.58 12.62 -8.00
N TRP A 145 -10.66 11.45 -7.38
CA TRP A 145 -11.00 10.18 -8.03
C TRP A 145 -12.50 9.89 -8.01
N SER A 146 -12.98 9.20 -9.05
CA SER A 146 -14.28 8.55 -9.07
C SER A 146 -14.13 7.10 -8.62
N VAL A 147 -15.05 6.62 -7.80
CA VAL A 147 -14.92 5.33 -7.12
C VAL A 147 -16.15 4.47 -7.39
N HIS A 148 -15.90 3.20 -7.69
CA HIS A 148 -16.94 2.17 -7.79
C HIS A 148 -17.23 1.60 -6.40
N LEU A 149 -18.52 1.42 -6.09
CA LEU A 149 -18.96 0.73 -4.89
C LEU A 149 -19.17 -0.75 -5.22
N GLY A 150 -18.27 -1.60 -4.74
CA GLY A 150 -18.37 -3.05 -4.96
C GLY A 150 -19.66 -3.65 -4.41
N ALA A 151 -20.08 -4.77 -4.97
CA ALA A 151 -21.23 -5.51 -4.46
C ALA A 151 -21.01 -5.93 -2.99
N PRO A 152 -22.05 -5.90 -2.14
CA PRO A 152 -21.96 -6.41 -0.79
C PRO A 152 -21.55 -7.90 -0.75
N GLY A 153 -20.66 -8.26 0.16
CA GLY A 153 -20.19 -9.64 0.29
C GLY A 153 -18.70 -9.78 0.62
N PHE A 154 -17.95 -8.66 0.66
CA PHE A 154 -16.55 -8.72 1.05
C PHE A 154 -16.42 -9.29 2.46
N THR A 155 -15.61 -10.34 2.58
CA THR A 155 -15.17 -10.90 3.84
C THR A 155 -13.78 -11.49 3.65
N SER A 156 -12.88 -11.22 4.57
CA SER A 156 -11.55 -11.81 4.57
C SER A 156 -11.03 -11.91 6.00
N PRO A 157 -10.83 -13.11 6.53
CA PRO A 157 -10.18 -13.30 7.84
C PRO A 157 -8.76 -12.71 7.89
N LEU A 158 -8.15 -12.51 6.73
CA LEU A 158 -6.81 -11.94 6.59
C LEU A 158 -6.81 -10.43 6.31
N ALA A 159 -7.97 -9.75 6.28
CA ALA A 159 -8.03 -8.32 5.94
C ALA A 159 -7.19 -7.44 6.89
N ALA A 160 -7.06 -7.83 8.17
CA ALA A 160 -6.18 -7.13 9.11
C ALA A 160 -4.68 -7.27 8.80
N HIS A 161 -4.32 -8.15 7.89
CA HIS A 161 -2.95 -8.47 7.51
C HIS A 161 -2.72 -8.21 6.03
N LYS A 162 -1.60 -7.58 5.69
CA LYS A 162 -1.24 -7.32 4.29
C LYS A 162 -0.67 -8.59 3.64
N SER A 163 -1.56 -9.59 3.46
CA SER A 163 -1.20 -10.91 2.95
C SER A 163 -1.05 -10.93 1.44
N LEU A 164 -0.34 -11.93 0.92
CA LEU A 164 -0.21 -12.18 -0.52
C LEU A 164 -1.50 -12.68 -1.18
N ASN A 165 -2.53 -13.04 -0.39
CA ASN A 165 -3.88 -13.37 -0.89
C ASN A 165 -4.63 -12.10 -1.36
N TYR A 166 -4.06 -11.43 -2.36
CA TYR A 166 -4.49 -10.09 -2.77
C TYR A 166 -5.43 -10.08 -3.98
N LEU A 167 -5.79 -11.26 -4.52
CA LEU A 167 -6.57 -11.37 -5.75
C LEU A 167 -7.95 -10.71 -5.65
N ILE A 168 -8.62 -10.82 -4.50
CA ILE A 168 -9.93 -10.20 -4.28
C ILE A 168 -9.88 -8.66 -4.43
N PHE A 169 -8.80 -8.02 -3.95
CA PHE A 169 -8.58 -6.58 -4.09
C PHE A 169 -8.29 -6.19 -5.55
N LEU A 170 -7.47 -7.01 -6.25
CA LEU A 170 -7.17 -6.79 -7.66
C LEU A 170 -8.41 -6.95 -8.52
N ALA A 171 -9.27 -7.95 -8.25
CA ALA A 171 -10.53 -8.16 -8.97
C ALA A 171 -11.49 -6.98 -8.76
N ALA A 172 -11.65 -6.49 -7.53
CA ALA A 172 -12.49 -5.32 -7.25
C ALA A 172 -11.97 -4.06 -7.99
N ARG A 173 -10.65 -3.87 -8.00
CA ARG A 173 -10.07 -2.76 -8.77
C ARG A 173 -10.29 -2.91 -10.27
N GLN A 174 -10.14 -4.13 -10.80
CA GLN A 174 -10.37 -4.40 -12.22
C GLN A 174 -11.80 -4.07 -12.62
N GLU A 175 -12.78 -4.47 -11.81
CA GLU A 175 -14.20 -4.13 -12.02
C GLU A 175 -14.42 -2.61 -12.05
N ALA A 176 -13.80 -1.85 -11.14
CA ALA A 176 -13.87 -0.41 -11.15
C ALA A 176 -13.30 0.19 -12.44
N LEU A 177 -12.14 -0.28 -12.90
CA LEU A 177 -11.51 0.19 -14.15
C LEU A 177 -12.38 -0.10 -15.38
N GLU A 178 -13.01 -1.27 -15.46
CA GLU A 178 -13.95 -1.64 -16.54
C GLU A 178 -15.18 -0.73 -16.58
N ARG A 179 -15.57 -0.16 -15.42
CA ARG A 179 -16.64 0.83 -15.29
C ARG A 179 -16.15 2.28 -15.48
N GLY A 180 -14.89 2.48 -15.85
CA GLY A 180 -14.29 3.81 -16.03
C GLY A 180 -14.06 4.57 -14.71
N LYS A 181 -13.95 3.86 -13.59
CA LYS A 181 -13.66 4.41 -12.26
C LYS A 181 -12.17 4.25 -11.90
N ASP A 182 -11.68 5.11 -11.03
CA ASP A 182 -10.28 5.14 -10.64
C ASP A 182 -9.96 4.10 -9.55
N GLU A 183 -10.93 3.72 -8.71
CA GLU A 183 -10.74 2.82 -7.56
C GLU A 183 -12.06 2.14 -7.17
N ALA A 184 -12.00 1.08 -6.34
CA ALA A 184 -13.16 0.39 -5.80
C ALA A 184 -13.22 0.47 -4.27
N ILE A 185 -14.41 0.63 -3.71
CA ILE A 185 -14.70 0.42 -2.29
C ILE A 185 -15.22 -1.00 -2.09
N LEU A 186 -14.63 -1.74 -1.16
CA LEU A 186 -15.11 -3.05 -0.75
C LEU A 186 -16.21 -2.90 0.30
N VAL A 187 -17.29 -3.65 0.12
CA VAL A 187 -18.49 -3.57 0.96
C VAL A 187 -18.72 -4.92 1.63
N ALA A 188 -18.86 -4.94 2.95
CA ALA A 188 -19.19 -6.15 3.70
C ALA A 188 -20.62 -6.61 3.40
N ALA A 189 -20.92 -7.89 3.73
CA ALA A 189 -22.24 -8.47 3.48
C ALA A 189 -23.41 -7.72 4.17
N ASP A 190 -23.13 -7.02 5.26
CA ASP A 190 -24.11 -6.21 5.99
C ASP A 190 -24.18 -4.74 5.51
N GLY A 191 -23.54 -4.42 4.37
CA GLY A 191 -23.55 -3.10 3.75
C GLY A 191 -22.55 -2.13 4.35
N ARG A 192 -21.70 -2.52 5.30
CA ARG A 192 -20.64 -1.64 5.83
C ARG A 192 -19.54 -1.43 4.81
N LEU A 193 -19.08 -0.17 4.70
CA LEU A 193 -17.92 0.20 3.88
C LEU A 193 -16.66 -0.24 4.62
N CYS A 194 -15.78 -1.00 3.96
CA CYS A 194 -14.56 -1.53 4.54
C CYS A 194 -13.35 -0.62 4.22
N GLU A 195 -12.73 -0.87 3.12
CA GLU A 195 -11.55 -0.16 2.61
C GLU A 195 -11.61 -0.09 1.09
N THR A 196 -10.65 0.52 0.42
CA THR A 196 -10.54 0.42 -1.03
C THR A 196 -9.64 -0.75 -1.45
N ALA A 197 -9.61 -1.07 -2.74
CA ALA A 197 -8.73 -2.11 -3.25
C ALA A 197 -7.24 -1.84 -2.96
N ALA A 198 -6.83 -0.58 -2.80
CA ALA A 198 -5.43 -0.23 -2.55
C ALA A 198 -5.21 0.82 -1.44
N GLY A 199 -6.21 1.12 -0.61
CA GLY A 199 -6.08 2.14 0.41
C GLY A 199 -7.19 2.13 1.46
N SER A 200 -6.99 2.90 2.52
CA SER A 200 -7.98 3.12 3.56
C SER A 200 -8.91 4.28 3.18
N LEU A 201 -10.08 4.32 3.80
CA LEU A 201 -11.08 5.38 3.62
C LEU A 201 -11.11 6.33 4.82
N LEU A 202 -11.34 7.59 4.55
CA LEU A 202 -11.66 8.61 5.54
C LEU A 202 -12.76 9.50 4.97
N PHE A 203 -13.87 9.62 5.68
CA PHE A 203 -15.04 10.39 5.26
C PHE A 203 -15.17 11.67 6.08
N TYR A 204 -15.90 12.64 5.55
CA TYR A 204 -16.22 13.89 6.24
C TYR A 204 -17.73 14.10 6.26
N ARG A 205 -18.26 14.45 7.44
CA ARG A 205 -19.67 14.72 7.64
C ARG A 205 -19.85 15.77 8.75
N ALA A 206 -20.51 16.87 8.42
CA ALA A 206 -20.92 17.90 9.39
C ALA A 206 -19.80 18.33 10.35
N GLY A 207 -18.59 18.62 9.83
CA GLY A 207 -17.46 19.10 10.63
C GLY A 207 -16.58 18.00 11.25
N THR A 208 -16.94 16.72 11.09
CA THR A 208 -16.23 15.59 11.72
C THR A 208 -15.67 14.65 10.66
N TRP A 209 -14.42 14.24 10.83
CA TRP A 209 -13.80 13.17 10.05
C TRP A 209 -14.16 11.80 10.61
N LEU A 210 -14.52 10.87 9.74
CA LEU A 210 -15.04 9.57 10.10
C LEU A 210 -14.21 8.50 9.38
N HIS A 211 -13.61 7.56 10.09
CA HIS A 211 -13.02 6.39 9.43
C HIS A 211 -13.84 5.13 9.74
N PRO A 212 -14.03 4.23 8.74
CA PRO A 212 -14.81 3.04 8.93
C PRO A 212 -14.23 2.17 10.05
N LEU A 213 -15.07 1.75 10.97
CA LEU A 213 -14.73 0.74 11.98
C LEU A 213 -15.15 -0.63 11.48
N GLN A 214 -14.18 -1.45 11.15
CA GLN A 214 -14.40 -2.84 10.74
C GLN A 214 -13.57 -3.77 11.59
N PRO A 215 -14.09 -4.96 11.97
CA PRO A 215 -13.36 -5.89 12.83
C PRO A 215 -12.08 -6.44 12.18
N LEU A 216 -12.02 -6.52 10.86
CA LEU A 216 -10.89 -7.11 10.12
C LEU A 216 -10.42 -6.17 9.00
N GLN A 217 -10.16 -4.91 9.33
CA GLN A 217 -9.63 -3.92 8.41
C GLN A 217 -8.11 -3.83 8.53
N LEU A 218 -7.42 -3.60 7.40
CA LEU A 218 -5.98 -3.32 7.45
C LEU A 218 -5.71 -2.06 8.28
N PRO A 219 -4.82 -2.12 9.31
CA PRO A 219 -4.40 -0.93 10.04
C PRO A 219 -3.52 -0.05 9.14
N GLY A 220 -4.15 0.86 8.40
CA GLY A 220 -3.50 1.72 7.42
C GLY A 220 -2.52 2.70 8.06
N ILE A 221 -1.24 2.63 7.70
CA ILE A 221 -0.20 3.51 8.27
C ILE A 221 -0.46 4.96 7.88
N THR A 222 -0.81 5.20 6.63
CA THR A 222 -1.14 6.54 6.13
C THR A 222 -2.42 7.07 6.78
N LEU A 223 -3.45 6.23 6.96
CA LEU A 223 -4.65 6.59 7.69
C LEU A 223 -4.34 6.98 9.14
N GLY A 224 -3.62 6.12 9.88
CA GLY A 224 -3.25 6.42 11.26
C GLY A 224 -2.50 7.74 11.39
N ARG A 225 -1.55 8.00 10.48
CA ARG A 225 -0.79 9.25 10.49
C ARG A 225 -1.66 10.47 10.09
N ALA A 226 -2.57 10.31 9.13
CA ALA A 226 -3.50 11.37 8.76
C ALA A 226 -4.43 11.74 9.92
N VAL A 227 -4.92 10.75 10.66
CA VAL A 227 -5.74 10.97 11.87
C VAL A 227 -4.95 11.77 12.92
N GLU A 228 -3.71 11.37 13.23
CA GLU A 228 -2.83 12.11 14.14
C GLU A 228 -2.69 13.59 13.68
N LEU A 229 -2.39 13.80 12.40
CA LEU A 229 -2.21 15.14 11.83
C LEU A 229 -3.48 15.99 11.84
N LEU A 230 -4.65 15.38 11.63
CA LEU A 230 -5.94 16.06 11.73
C LEU A 230 -6.23 16.48 13.17
N GLN A 231 -5.98 15.60 14.13
CA GLN A 231 -6.15 15.89 15.57
C GLN A 231 -5.18 16.98 16.04
N ASP A 232 -3.94 17.00 15.56
CA ASP A 232 -2.97 18.07 15.81
C ASP A 232 -3.46 19.45 15.30
N GLN A 233 -4.31 19.45 14.28
CA GLN A 233 -4.97 20.66 13.75
C GLN A 233 -6.32 20.98 14.45
N GLY A 234 -6.66 20.28 15.52
CA GLY A 234 -7.91 20.45 16.26
C GLY A 234 -9.15 19.88 15.56
N CYS A 235 -8.99 19.08 14.50
CA CYS A 235 -10.12 18.45 13.83
C CYS A 235 -10.70 17.31 14.66
N SER A 236 -12.03 17.20 14.69
CA SER A 236 -12.71 16.04 15.27
C SER A 236 -12.56 14.82 14.35
N VAL A 237 -12.12 13.69 14.90
CA VAL A 237 -12.00 12.41 14.19
C VAL A 237 -12.66 11.31 15.01
N GLN A 238 -13.54 10.52 14.39
CA GLN A 238 -14.25 9.41 15.02
C GLN A 238 -14.11 8.13 14.22
N SER A 239 -14.12 7.00 14.92
CA SER A 239 -14.17 5.66 14.32
C SER A 239 -15.55 5.07 14.57
N LEU A 240 -16.29 4.76 13.51
CA LEU A 240 -17.64 4.19 13.61
C LEU A 240 -17.97 3.35 12.36
N PRO A 241 -18.94 2.42 12.45
CA PRO A 241 -19.45 1.74 11.28
C PRO A 241 -20.06 2.75 10.31
N ILE A 242 -19.67 2.68 9.05
CA ILE A 242 -20.22 3.49 7.95
C ILE A 242 -20.78 2.52 6.93
N THR A 243 -22.01 2.74 6.50
CA THR A 243 -22.70 1.85 5.57
C THR A 243 -22.99 2.54 4.24
N VAL A 244 -23.41 1.76 3.26
CA VAL A 244 -23.88 2.28 1.96
C VAL A 244 -25.00 3.31 2.13
N SER A 245 -25.89 3.12 3.13
CA SER A 245 -27.00 4.07 3.41
C SER A 245 -26.55 5.39 4.02
N ASP A 246 -25.31 5.48 4.51
CA ASP A 246 -24.76 6.74 5.02
C ASP A 246 -24.19 7.64 3.91
N LEU A 247 -23.93 7.09 2.71
CA LEU A 247 -23.27 7.81 1.62
C LEU A 247 -23.95 9.13 1.25
N ASP A 248 -25.29 9.18 1.31
CA ASP A 248 -26.05 10.39 0.97
C ASP A 248 -25.91 11.51 2.03
N ARG A 249 -25.31 11.21 3.19
CA ARG A 249 -25.06 12.14 4.28
C ARG A 249 -23.61 12.58 4.39
N LEU A 250 -22.74 12.08 3.51
CA LEU A 250 -21.34 12.43 3.51
C LEU A 250 -21.09 13.69 2.67
N ASP A 251 -20.33 14.62 3.22
CA ASP A 251 -19.94 15.85 2.53
C ASP A 251 -18.70 15.63 1.66
N GLY A 252 -17.79 14.75 2.07
CA GLY A 252 -16.55 14.45 1.37
C GLY A 252 -15.91 13.13 1.79
N ALA A 253 -14.90 12.69 1.03
CA ALA A 253 -14.17 11.47 1.33
C ALA A 253 -12.75 11.49 0.77
N TRP A 254 -11.85 10.74 1.41
CA TRP A 254 -10.46 10.54 1.01
C TRP A 254 -10.10 9.07 0.92
N ILE A 255 -9.23 8.75 -0.05
CA ILE A 255 -8.48 7.50 -0.11
C ILE A 255 -7.07 7.77 0.38
N LEU A 256 -6.53 6.89 1.22
CA LEU A 256 -5.21 7.04 1.80
C LEU A 256 -4.36 5.78 1.61
N ASN A 257 -3.17 5.96 1.05
CA ASN A 257 -2.15 4.91 1.04
C ASN A 257 -0.73 5.50 1.02
N SER A 258 0.26 4.66 1.20
CA SER A 258 1.67 5.08 1.34
C SER A 258 2.26 5.76 0.10
N LEU A 259 1.73 5.51 -1.09
CA LEU A 259 2.26 6.04 -2.34
C LEU A 259 1.63 7.38 -2.73
N ILE A 260 0.31 7.51 -2.57
CA ILE A 260 -0.45 8.71 -2.98
C ILE A 260 -0.65 9.71 -1.83
N GLY A 261 -0.42 9.30 -0.58
CA GLY A 261 -0.81 10.10 0.58
C GLY A 261 -2.33 10.17 0.71
N ILE A 262 -2.92 11.31 0.37
CA ILE A 262 -4.37 11.54 0.36
C ILE A 262 -4.82 11.84 -1.06
N MET A 263 -5.83 11.12 -1.53
CA MET A 263 -6.55 11.38 -2.76
C MET A 263 -8.02 11.68 -2.43
N PRO A 264 -8.54 12.87 -2.76
CA PRO A 264 -9.95 13.16 -2.60
C PRO A 264 -10.83 12.26 -3.48
N ILE A 265 -12.00 11.90 -2.99
CA ILE A 265 -13.04 11.24 -3.77
C ILE A 265 -14.04 12.30 -4.20
N ARG A 266 -14.24 12.47 -5.51
CA ARG A 266 -15.23 13.39 -6.09
C ARG A 266 -16.58 12.74 -6.33
N GLU A 267 -16.60 11.40 -6.45
CA GLU A 267 -17.79 10.65 -6.82
C GLU A 267 -17.72 9.19 -6.35
N ILE A 268 -18.83 8.66 -5.86
CA ILE A 268 -19.03 7.23 -5.57
C ILE A 268 -20.29 6.77 -6.32
N ASP A 269 -20.14 6.03 -7.41
CA ASP A 269 -21.22 5.50 -8.28
C ASP A 269 -22.33 6.54 -8.58
N GLY A 270 -21.94 7.70 -9.09
CA GLY A 270 -22.85 8.79 -9.46
C GLY A 270 -23.19 9.75 -8.33
N ARG A 271 -22.88 9.43 -7.08
CA ARG A 271 -23.02 10.36 -5.95
C ARG A 271 -21.84 11.31 -5.89
N MET A 272 -22.09 12.57 -6.15
CA MET A 272 -21.05 13.59 -6.11
C MET A 272 -20.70 13.96 -4.67
N LEU A 273 -19.41 14.09 -4.39
CA LEU A 273 -18.86 14.55 -3.11
C LEU A 273 -18.08 15.85 -3.30
N SER A 274 -18.08 16.70 -2.28
CA SER A 274 -17.25 17.90 -2.27
C SER A 274 -15.80 17.58 -1.95
N ILE A 275 -14.87 18.31 -2.55
CA ILE A 275 -13.47 18.29 -2.13
C ILE A 275 -13.35 19.22 -0.92
N ILE A 276 -13.43 18.60 0.26
CA ILE A 276 -13.46 19.32 1.53
C ILE A 276 -12.06 19.83 1.89
N GLN A 277 -11.98 21.13 2.25
CA GLN A 277 -10.80 21.77 2.81
C GLN A 277 -9.50 21.50 1.99
N PRO A 278 -9.43 21.88 0.71
CA PRO A 278 -8.33 21.53 -0.19
C PRO A 278 -6.95 21.95 0.35
N ASP A 279 -6.85 23.09 1.04
CA ASP A 279 -5.59 23.57 1.63
C ASP A 279 -5.14 22.67 2.78
N LEU A 280 -6.06 22.22 3.64
CA LEU A 280 -5.78 21.26 4.71
C LEU A 280 -5.33 19.92 4.12
N ILE A 281 -6.01 19.44 3.07
CA ILE A 281 -5.60 18.22 2.35
C ILE A 281 -4.17 18.35 1.85
N ALA A 282 -3.84 19.46 1.18
CA ALA A 282 -2.52 19.69 0.62
C ALA A 282 -1.44 19.74 1.71
N ALA A 283 -1.71 20.42 2.83
CA ALA A 283 -0.80 20.52 3.97
C ALA A 283 -0.55 19.15 4.63
N ILE A 284 -1.62 18.39 4.91
CA ILE A 284 -1.50 17.05 5.52
C ILE A 284 -0.80 16.08 4.55
N ARG A 285 -1.18 16.09 3.26
CA ARG A 285 -0.54 15.24 2.25
C ARG A 285 0.95 15.52 2.15
N GLY A 286 1.37 16.78 2.15
CA GLY A 286 2.78 17.17 2.16
C GLY A 286 3.53 16.51 3.32
N ARG A 287 2.98 16.59 4.54
CA ARG A 287 3.58 15.96 5.75
C ARG A 287 3.57 14.43 5.68
N LEU A 288 2.55 13.80 5.07
CA LEU A 288 2.47 12.36 4.90
C LEU A 288 3.50 11.79 3.93
N LEU A 289 3.85 12.53 2.88
CA LEU A 289 4.71 12.05 1.80
C LEU A 289 6.20 12.29 2.06
N ILE A 290 6.55 13.16 3.01
CA ILE A 290 7.96 13.45 3.35
C ILE A 290 8.48 12.46 4.43
N GLY A 291 7.61 11.81 5.15
CA GLY A 291 7.95 10.96 6.30
C GLY A 291 8.20 11.76 7.56
N GLY A 292 7.94 11.16 8.72
CA GLY A 292 8.28 11.72 10.02
C GLY A 292 9.76 11.54 10.35
#